data_d86cd0fd45b96e6609b241f8f5d8aa70
#
_entry.id   d86cd0fd45b96e6609b241f8f5d8aa70
#
_cell.length_a   1.000
_cell.length_b   1.000
_cell.length_c   1.000
_cell.angle_alpha   90.00
_cell.angle_beta   90.00
_cell.angle_gamma   90.00
#
_symmetry.space_group_name_H-M   'P 1'
#
loop_
_entity.id
_entity.type
_entity.pdbx_description
1 polymer ?
#
loop_
_entity_poly.entity_id
_entity_poly.type
_entity_poly.pdbx_seq_one_letter_code
_entity_poly.pdbx_strand_id
1 'polypeptide(L)'
;MTSTKKPFKKIVWQYAIFTLGLMTYTFAWSSLLLPSKIIGGGVSGISGILNLTILPSIPVGVMNFVFNGILLLFGIKFLGGKFGGNTVYGIVVSSLCFILWQQVLHADTFFDVSATNGFGPFMCALVGGALCGLGI
;
A
#
# COMPACT_ATOMS: atom_id res chain seq x y z
N MET A 1 4.77 -32.32 18.72
CA MET A 1 4.10 -31.39 17.74
C MET A 1 2.77 -30.97 18.34
N THR A 2 2.76 -29.90 19.07
CA THR A 2 1.54 -29.32 19.62
C THR A 2 1.00 -28.34 18.59
N SER A 3 0.03 -28.79 17.80
CA SER A 3 -0.83 -27.96 17.00
C SER A 3 -1.70 -27.15 17.94
N THR A 4 -1.17 -26.08 18.48
CA THR A 4 -1.94 -25.09 19.22
C THR A 4 -2.82 -24.38 18.20
N LYS A 5 -4.07 -24.85 18.06
CA LYS A 5 -5.13 -24.11 17.38
C LYS A 5 -5.19 -22.74 18.04
N LYS A 6 -4.62 -21.72 17.39
CA LYS A 6 -4.73 -20.35 17.87
C LYS A 6 -6.21 -20.05 18.05
N PRO A 7 -6.67 -19.57 19.21
CA PRO A 7 -8.07 -19.29 19.42
C PRO A 7 -8.57 -18.32 18.34
N PHE A 8 -9.71 -18.59 17.76
CA PHE A 8 -10.31 -17.82 16.67
C PHE A 8 -10.27 -16.30 16.91
N LYS A 9 -10.45 -15.88 18.15
CA LYS A 9 -10.33 -14.49 18.60
C LYS A 9 -8.95 -13.86 18.32
N LYS A 10 -7.87 -14.62 18.49
CA LYS A 10 -6.50 -14.12 18.21
C LYS A 10 -6.25 -13.99 16.73
N ILE A 11 -6.80 -14.88 15.92
CA ILE A 11 -6.67 -14.81 14.45
C ILE A 11 -7.40 -13.59 13.93
N VAL A 12 -8.65 -13.37 14.35
CA VAL A 12 -9.43 -12.19 13.96
C VAL A 12 -8.73 -10.90 14.37
N TRP A 13 -8.18 -10.84 15.59
CA TRP A 13 -7.44 -9.70 16.09
C TRP A 13 -6.18 -9.41 15.27
N GLN A 14 -5.43 -10.45 14.88
CA GLN A 14 -4.26 -10.30 14.02
C GLN A 14 -4.62 -9.73 12.64
N TYR A 15 -5.69 -10.25 12.01
CA TYR A 15 -6.16 -9.72 10.73
C TYR A 15 -6.68 -8.28 10.85
N ALA A 16 -7.34 -7.94 11.94
CA ALA A 16 -7.81 -6.58 12.19
C ALA A 16 -6.64 -5.58 12.30
N ILE A 17 -5.61 -5.90 13.08
CA ILE A 17 -4.40 -5.07 13.19
C ILE A 17 -3.68 -4.97 11.85
N PHE A 18 -3.54 -6.07 11.13
CA PHE A 18 -2.89 -6.11 9.82
C PHE A 18 -3.63 -5.24 8.80
N THR A 19 -4.96 -5.32 8.75
CA THR A 19 -5.79 -4.48 7.88
C THR A 19 -5.66 -3.00 8.25
N LEU A 20 -5.65 -2.67 9.54
CA LEU A 20 -5.48 -1.30 10.02
C LEU A 20 -4.12 -0.74 9.63
N GLY A 21 -3.06 -1.52 9.75
CA GLY A 21 -1.71 -1.18 9.30
C GLY A 21 -1.67 -0.92 7.80
N LEU A 22 -2.29 -1.77 6.98
CA LEU A 22 -2.39 -1.57 5.53
C LEU A 22 -3.18 -0.32 5.17
N MET A 23 -4.27 -0.02 5.87
CA MET A 23 -5.04 1.20 5.65
C MET A 23 -4.20 2.44 5.95
N THR A 24 -3.46 2.45 7.04
CA THR A 24 -2.56 3.56 7.40
C THR A 24 -1.45 3.73 6.37
N TYR A 25 -0.83 2.63 5.97
CA TYR A 25 0.22 2.63 4.96
C TYR A 25 -0.27 3.18 3.61
N THR A 26 -1.38 2.66 3.11
CA THR A 26 -1.93 3.06 1.80
C THR A 26 -2.44 4.50 1.82
N PHE A 27 -3.00 4.95 2.95
CA PHE A 27 -3.40 6.34 3.14
C PHE A 27 -2.20 7.29 3.07
N ALA A 28 -1.15 7.00 3.83
CA ALA A 28 0.07 7.80 3.82
C ALA A 28 0.69 7.87 2.43
N TRP A 29 0.71 6.75 1.72
CA TRP A 29 1.25 6.67 0.36
C TRP A 29 0.43 7.50 -0.62
N SER A 30 -0.90 7.35 -0.59
CA SER A 30 -1.81 8.03 -1.49
C SER A 30 -1.91 9.54 -1.22
N SER A 31 -1.94 9.95 0.05
CA SER A 31 -2.19 11.34 0.42
C SER A 31 -0.93 12.20 0.53
N LEU A 32 0.20 11.61 0.91
CA LEU A 32 1.44 12.34 1.19
C LEU A 32 2.52 12.11 0.14
N LEU A 33 2.82 10.86 -0.19
CA LEU A 33 3.93 10.54 -1.08
C LEU A 33 3.60 10.78 -2.54
N LEU A 34 2.44 10.33 -3.00
CA LEU A 34 2.05 10.42 -4.40
C LEU A 34 1.92 11.86 -4.91
N PRO A 35 1.21 12.79 -4.22
CA PRO A 35 1.12 14.18 -4.64
C PRO A 35 2.46 14.91 -4.61
N SER A 36 3.33 14.52 -3.67
CA SER A 36 4.68 15.10 -3.54
C SER A 36 5.66 14.58 -4.59
N LYS A 37 5.22 13.68 -5.49
CA LYS A 37 6.06 12.98 -6.47
C LYS A 37 7.25 12.24 -5.83
N ILE A 38 7.10 11.84 -4.56
CA ILE A 38 8.09 11.06 -3.84
C ILE A 38 7.85 9.59 -4.18
N ILE A 39 8.84 8.98 -4.79
CA ILE A 39 8.76 7.60 -5.25
C ILE A 39 9.35 6.71 -4.16
N GLY A 40 8.50 5.90 -3.56
CA GLY A 40 8.93 4.86 -2.62
C GLY A 40 9.64 3.71 -3.32
N GLY A 41 10.25 2.84 -2.54
CA GLY A 41 10.85 1.61 -3.07
C GLY A 41 9.82 0.51 -3.37
N GLY A 42 10.27 -0.54 -4.07
CA GLY A 42 9.45 -1.72 -4.35
C GLY A 42 8.41 -1.54 -5.44
N VAL A 43 7.43 -2.43 -5.44
CA VAL A 43 6.37 -2.49 -6.48
C VAL A 43 5.51 -1.24 -6.51
N SER A 44 5.20 -0.68 -5.35
CA SER A 44 4.43 0.56 -5.24
C SER A 44 5.17 1.76 -5.87
N GLY A 45 6.50 1.78 -5.79
CA GLY A 45 7.32 2.78 -6.46
C GLY A 45 7.21 2.68 -7.98
N ILE A 46 7.34 1.49 -8.53
CA ILE A 46 7.18 1.25 -9.98
C ILE A 46 5.77 1.64 -10.44
N SER A 47 4.75 1.25 -9.69
CA SER A 47 3.36 1.63 -9.98
C SER A 47 3.15 3.15 -9.95
N GLY A 48 3.78 3.84 -9.01
CA GLY A 48 3.74 5.30 -8.91
C GLY A 48 4.42 5.97 -10.10
N ILE A 49 5.59 5.52 -10.53
CA ILE A 49 6.29 6.05 -11.70
C ILE A 49 5.44 5.88 -12.97
N LEU A 50 4.91 4.69 -13.19
CA LEU A 50 4.07 4.40 -14.35
C LEU A 50 2.81 5.26 -14.38
N ASN A 51 2.18 5.46 -13.22
CA ASN A 51 1.02 6.33 -13.10
C ASN A 51 1.36 7.79 -13.47
N LEU A 52 2.50 8.29 -12.98
CA LEU A 52 2.89 9.68 -13.22
C LEU A 52 3.40 9.95 -14.65
N THR A 53 3.94 8.94 -15.34
CA THR A 53 4.63 9.13 -16.63
C THR A 53 3.84 8.63 -17.83
N ILE A 54 3.25 7.44 -17.73
CA ILE A 54 2.73 6.73 -18.91
C ILE A 54 1.21 6.56 -18.86
N LEU A 55 0.65 6.25 -17.70
CA LEU A 55 -0.75 5.88 -17.55
C LEU A 55 -1.44 6.62 -16.40
N PRO A 56 -1.60 7.95 -16.50
CA PRO A 56 -2.26 8.72 -15.44
C PRO A 56 -3.74 8.37 -15.26
N SER A 57 -4.35 7.75 -16.27
CA SER A 57 -5.76 7.33 -16.22
C SER A 57 -6.00 6.06 -15.39
N ILE A 58 -4.95 5.29 -15.07
CA ILE A 58 -5.08 4.05 -14.31
C ILE A 58 -4.70 4.31 -12.86
N PRO A 59 -5.58 4.00 -11.88
CA PRO A 59 -5.26 4.15 -10.46
C PRO A 59 -4.03 3.34 -10.06
N VAL A 60 -3.17 3.91 -9.22
CA VAL A 60 -1.98 3.21 -8.69
C VAL A 60 -2.35 1.89 -8.02
N GLY A 61 -3.52 1.81 -7.39
CA GLY A 61 -4.01 0.58 -6.77
C GLY A 61 -4.16 -0.58 -7.75
N VAL A 62 -4.66 -0.32 -8.96
CA VAL A 62 -4.80 -1.34 -10.02
C VAL A 62 -3.43 -1.82 -10.51
N MET A 63 -2.51 -0.89 -10.77
CA MET A 63 -1.14 -1.24 -11.16
C MET A 63 -0.42 -2.04 -10.07
N ASN A 64 -0.56 -1.61 -8.82
CA ASN A 64 0.00 -2.31 -7.67
C ASN A 64 -0.57 -3.72 -7.54
N PHE A 65 -1.87 -3.89 -7.77
CA PHE A 65 -2.51 -5.21 -7.78
C PHE A 65 -1.92 -6.13 -8.86
N VAL A 66 -1.79 -5.63 -10.09
CA VAL A 66 -1.25 -6.41 -11.21
C VAL A 66 0.20 -6.83 -10.95
N PHE A 67 1.07 -5.91 -10.57
CA PHE A 67 2.47 -6.23 -10.31
C PHE A 67 2.65 -7.16 -9.12
N ASN A 68 1.95 -6.93 -8.02
CA ASN A 68 1.98 -7.83 -6.87
C ASN A 68 1.38 -9.20 -7.20
N GLY A 69 0.35 -9.26 -8.05
CA GLY A 69 -0.21 -10.51 -8.53
C GLY A 69 0.80 -11.32 -9.35
N ILE A 70 1.54 -10.68 -10.24
CA ILE A 70 2.61 -11.32 -11.01
C ILE A 70 3.71 -11.85 -10.07
N LEU A 71 4.16 -11.03 -9.12
CA LEU A 71 5.15 -11.44 -8.12
C LEU A 71 4.64 -12.59 -7.25
N LEU A 72 3.36 -12.57 -6.91
CA LEU A 72 2.73 -13.65 -6.14
C LEU A 72 2.73 -14.97 -6.92
N LEU A 73 2.41 -14.94 -8.22
CA LEU A 73 2.45 -16.13 -9.07
C LEU A 73 3.87 -16.74 -9.10
N PHE A 74 4.89 -15.89 -9.26
CA PHE A 74 6.27 -16.34 -9.15
C PHE A 74 6.60 -16.87 -7.75
N GLY A 75 6.16 -16.19 -6.70
CA GLY A 75 6.36 -16.61 -5.32
C GLY A 75 5.74 -17.99 -5.03
N ILE A 76 4.50 -18.22 -5.46
CA ILE A 76 3.82 -19.51 -5.31
C ILE A 76 4.57 -20.63 -6.08
N LYS A 77 5.06 -20.32 -7.28
CA LYS A 77 5.80 -21.28 -8.10
C LYS A 77 7.12 -21.71 -7.44
N PHE A 78 7.83 -20.80 -6.79
CA PHE A 78 9.14 -21.06 -6.19
C PHE A 78 9.06 -21.49 -4.71
N LEU A 79 8.14 -20.94 -3.92
CA LEU A 79 8.05 -21.18 -2.47
C LEU A 79 6.92 -22.12 -2.07
N GLY A 80 6.02 -22.46 -2.98
CA GLY A 80 4.90 -23.38 -2.72
C GLY A 80 3.62 -22.68 -2.20
N GLY A 81 2.50 -23.38 -2.32
CA GLY A 81 1.16 -22.84 -2.12
C GLY A 81 0.80 -22.39 -0.69
N LYS A 82 1.53 -22.84 0.34
CA LYS A 82 1.27 -22.43 1.73
C LYS A 82 1.63 -20.97 2.03
N PHE A 83 2.53 -20.40 1.25
CA PHE A 83 2.96 -19.00 1.41
C PHE A 83 1.91 -18.01 0.88
N GLY A 84 1.03 -18.45 -0.03
CA GLY A 84 0.17 -17.56 -0.80
C GLY A 84 -1.02 -16.94 -0.06
N GLY A 85 -1.64 -17.64 0.91
CA GLY A 85 -2.94 -17.22 1.48
C GLY A 85 -2.94 -15.84 2.13
N ASN A 86 -2.02 -15.61 3.06
CA ASN A 86 -1.90 -14.33 3.76
C ASN A 86 -1.42 -13.21 2.83
N THR A 87 -0.56 -13.55 1.88
CA THR A 87 -0.03 -12.60 0.89
C THR A 87 -1.12 -12.16 -0.08
N VAL A 88 -1.96 -13.08 -0.56
CA VAL A 88 -3.14 -12.76 -1.39
C VAL A 88 -4.07 -11.79 -0.66
N TYR A 89 -4.38 -12.08 0.60
CA TYR A 89 -5.20 -11.19 1.43
C TYR A 89 -4.60 -9.77 1.53
N GLY A 90 -3.30 -9.68 1.82
CA GLY A 90 -2.60 -8.41 1.91
C GLY A 90 -2.63 -7.62 0.59
N ILE A 91 -2.40 -8.29 -0.53
CA ILE A 91 -2.42 -7.66 -1.87
C ILE A 91 -3.82 -7.14 -2.20
N VAL A 92 -4.86 -7.94 -2.00
CA VAL A 92 -6.25 -7.54 -2.28
C VAL A 92 -6.65 -6.36 -1.41
N VAL A 93 -6.41 -6.43 -0.11
CA VAL A 93 -6.78 -5.37 0.84
C VAL A 93 -6.02 -4.08 0.54
N SER A 94 -4.71 -4.15 0.33
CA SER A 94 -3.91 -2.95 0.02
C SER A 94 -4.34 -2.29 -1.29
N SER A 95 -4.59 -3.07 -2.32
CA SER A 95 -5.04 -2.56 -3.63
C SER A 95 -6.42 -1.91 -3.55
N LEU A 96 -7.36 -2.53 -2.82
CA LEU A 96 -8.68 -1.94 -2.58
C LEU A 96 -8.58 -0.63 -1.78
N CYS A 97 -7.72 -0.59 -0.76
CA CYS A 97 -7.47 0.63 0.01
C CYS A 97 -6.88 1.74 -0.86
N PHE A 98 -5.92 1.44 -1.74
CA PHE A 98 -5.38 2.43 -2.68
C PHE A 98 -6.45 3.00 -3.60
N ILE A 99 -7.27 2.14 -4.19
CA ILE A 99 -8.38 2.58 -5.05
C ILE A 99 -9.36 3.43 -4.27
N LEU A 100 -9.70 3.02 -3.06
CA LEU A 100 -10.63 3.73 -2.18
C LEU A 100 -10.11 5.14 -1.83
N TRP A 101 -8.85 5.23 -1.43
CA TRP A 101 -8.24 6.53 -1.08
C TRP A 101 -8.11 7.45 -2.29
N GLN A 102 -7.76 6.92 -3.46
CA GLN A 102 -7.59 7.72 -4.67
C GLN A 102 -8.90 8.14 -5.33
N GLN A 103 -9.86 7.21 -5.46
CA GLN A 103 -11.09 7.46 -6.23
C GLN A 103 -12.24 7.97 -5.38
N VAL A 104 -12.40 7.46 -4.17
CA VAL A 104 -13.58 7.78 -3.33
C VAL A 104 -13.32 9.02 -2.49
N LEU A 105 -12.16 9.11 -1.86
CA LEU A 105 -11.83 10.19 -0.94
C LEU A 105 -10.98 11.29 -1.56
N HIS A 106 -10.47 11.09 -2.79
CA HIS A 106 -9.55 12.04 -3.44
C HIS A 106 -8.43 12.46 -2.48
N ALA A 107 -7.82 11.48 -1.82
CA ALA A 107 -6.82 11.72 -0.77
C ALA A 107 -5.58 12.48 -1.28
N ASP A 108 -5.33 12.44 -2.57
CA ASP A 108 -4.30 13.21 -3.26
C ASP A 108 -4.51 14.73 -3.18
N THR A 109 -5.73 15.20 -2.91
CA THR A 109 -6.06 16.62 -2.78
C THR A 109 -6.11 17.11 -1.32
N PHE A 110 -6.00 16.22 -0.33
CA PHE A 110 -6.07 16.59 1.10
C PHE A 110 -4.91 17.48 1.54
N PHE A 111 -3.73 17.28 0.97
CA PHE A 111 -2.54 18.05 1.31
C PHE A 111 -2.06 18.80 0.07
N ASP A 112 -2.28 20.11 0.05
CA ASP A 112 -1.77 20.98 -1.00
C ASP A 112 -0.28 21.24 -0.77
N VAL A 113 0.55 20.42 -1.43
CA VAL A 113 2.01 20.52 -1.35
C VAL A 113 2.54 21.79 -2.02
N SER A 114 1.74 22.40 -2.91
CA SER A 114 2.12 23.61 -3.64
C SER A 114 2.13 24.86 -2.74
N ALA A 115 1.39 24.84 -1.64
CA ALA A 115 1.27 25.98 -0.72
C ALA A 115 2.47 26.18 0.21
N THR A 116 3.39 25.22 0.30
CA THR A 116 4.55 25.27 1.19
C THR A 116 5.84 25.41 0.39
N ASN A 117 6.35 26.61 0.28
CA ASN A 117 7.59 27.06 -0.40
C ASN A 117 8.80 26.09 -0.25
N GLY A 118 8.79 24.94 -0.93
CA GLY A 118 9.92 23.99 -0.96
C GLY A 118 10.06 23.05 0.24
N PHE A 119 9.49 23.37 1.41
CA PHE A 119 9.48 22.51 2.60
C PHE A 119 8.42 21.43 2.57
N GLY A 120 7.38 21.60 1.77
CA GLY A 120 6.25 20.68 1.68
C GLY A 120 6.66 19.24 1.32
N PRO A 121 7.43 19.02 0.24
CA PRO A 121 7.84 17.67 -0.14
C PRO A 121 8.68 16.97 0.94
N PHE A 122 9.56 17.69 1.61
CA PHE A 122 10.39 17.15 2.68
C PHE A 122 9.56 16.73 3.91
N MET A 123 8.62 17.58 4.33
CA MET A 123 7.70 17.26 5.42
C MET A 123 6.80 16.08 5.07
N CYS A 124 6.28 16.05 3.85
CA CYS A 124 5.50 14.90 3.36
C CYS A 124 6.32 13.61 3.34
N ALA A 125 7.60 13.67 2.98
CA ALA A 125 8.49 12.52 3.03
C ALA A 125 8.69 12.01 4.46
N LEU A 126 8.93 12.90 5.42
CA LEU A 126 9.12 12.54 6.83
C LEU A 126 7.85 11.95 7.45
N VAL A 127 6.74 12.66 7.33
CA VAL A 127 5.46 12.23 7.91
C VAL A 127 4.95 10.98 7.20
N GLY A 128 5.00 10.95 5.87
CA GLY A 128 4.61 9.80 5.06
C GLY A 128 5.46 8.58 5.35
N GLY A 129 6.77 8.75 5.46
CA GLY A 129 7.70 7.67 5.83
C GLY A 129 7.44 7.13 7.24
N ALA A 130 7.17 7.99 8.22
CA ALA A 130 6.82 7.59 9.57
C ALA A 130 5.50 6.81 9.61
N LEU A 131 4.47 7.31 8.93
CA LEU A 131 3.17 6.62 8.84
C LEU A 131 3.28 5.29 8.10
N CYS A 132 4.06 5.22 7.02
CA CYS A 132 4.33 3.97 6.32
C CYS A 132 5.04 2.96 7.24
N GLY A 133 6.02 3.43 8.03
CA GLY A 133 6.71 2.60 9.00
C GLY A 133 5.80 2.05 10.10
N LEU A 134 4.84 2.84 10.57
CA LEU A 134 3.83 2.41 11.54
C LEU A 134 2.82 1.42 10.94
N GLY A 135 2.50 1.58 9.63
CA GLY A 135 1.55 0.71 8.93
C GLY A 135 2.10 -0.66 8.53
N ILE A 136 3.42 -0.80 8.52
CA ILE A 136 4.08 -2.08 8.24
C ILE A 136 4.36 -2.81 9.55
#